data_db02087eaf4e5c364df03de9ae0619d5
#
_entry.id   db02087eaf4e5c364df03de9ae0619d5
#
_cell.length_a   1.000
_cell.length_b   1.000
_cell.length_c   1.000
_cell.angle_alpha   90.00
_cell.angle_beta   90.00
_cell.angle_gamma   90.00
#
_symmetry.space_group_name_H-M   'P 1'
#
loop_
_entity.id
_entity.type
_entity.pdbx_description
1 polymer ?
#
loop_
_entity_poly.entity_id
_entity_poly.type
_entity_poly.pdbx_seq_one_letter_code
_entity_poly.pdbx_strand_id
1 'polypeptide(L)'
;MKTLVYHLGIDAGFFTEYTYMTDAIIFCERHGIEFVLYSDDANFACGRGWDDFFKPFCRETHNRINHLFNTHHIPALKQLLFGKGRRIGVTKALTWKAKVKVKYALGRTLGLLAYGRPILLNQDVRPWHGDTDRTTGKTNYEDYLRTFAQVNKRIWHLNEATARECEKLKTELSLPGKYIACQVRGGDKITETELLPPSLYIRLIREKGRGMKDVFVLTDDYAIFEQLRRLAPDMRWYTLCTPEEKGYVNDAFIKTSEERKHRQMTRFLSSMDILMKSELFVGSVTTGPSLFVLKNKWPDAVAADCDAADFPHVATLPINERAKLAQGFLSAISQE
;
A
#
# COMPACT_ATOMS: atom_id res chain seq x y z
N MET A 1 -21.56 10.21 19.66
CA MET A 1 -20.24 9.74 19.13
C MET A 1 -20.12 10.25 17.70
N LYS A 2 -18.97 10.84 17.30
CA LYS A 2 -18.70 11.22 15.91
C LYS A 2 -18.48 9.97 15.08
N THR A 3 -18.80 10.00 13.78
CA THR A 3 -18.61 8.90 12.85
C THR A 3 -17.77 9.38 11.68
N LEU A 4 -16.73 8.63 11.33
CA LEU A 4 -16.00 8.76 10.07
C LEU A 4 -16.56 7.73 9.08
N VAL A 5 -17.04 8.17 7.92
CA VAL A 5 -17.29 7.27 6.78
C VAL A 5 -16.06 7.35 5.86
N TYR A 6 -15.26 6.30 5.89
CA TYR A 6 -14.03 6.22 5.12
C TYR A 6 -14.28 5.54 3.77
N HIS A 7 -13.87 6.20 2.69
CA HIS A 7 -14.10 5.75 1.32
C HIS A 7 -12.82 5.18 0.71
N LEU A 8 -12.87 3.92 0.25
CA LEU A 8 -11.89 3.35 -0.68
C LEU A 8 -12.27 3.68 -2.12
N GLY A 9 -11.30 3.67 -3.05
CA GLY A 9 -11.51 3.98 -4.47
C GLY A 9 -10.96 5.34 -4.87
N ILE A 10 -9.87 5.80 -4.25
CA ILE A 10 -9.08 6.95 -4.70
C ILE A 10 -8.15 6.54 -5.86
N ASP A 11 -7.58 7.54 -6.57
CA ASP A 11 -6.64 7.31 -7.70
C ASP A 11 -5.26 6.85 -7.20
N ALA A 12 -5.21 5.66 -6.60
CA ALA A 12 -4.00 5.11 -6.02
C ALA A 12 -4.02 3.57 -6.05
N GLY A 13 -2.86 2.96 -5.93
CA GLY A 13 -2.74 1.51 -5.80
C GLY A 13 -3.17 1.02 -4.43
N PHE A 14 -3.49 -0.27 -4.32
CA PHE A 14 -4.04 -0.94 -3.15
C PHE A 14 -3.34 -0.53 -1.83
N PHE A 15 -2.02 -0.63 -1.74
CA PHE A 15 -1.32 -0.34 -0.48
C PHE A 15 -1.26 1.15 -0.10
N THR A 16 -1.43 2.05 -1.04
CA THR A 16 -1.59 3.47 -0.73
C THR A 16 -2.94 3.70 -0.04
N GLU A 17 -4.01 3.16 -0.60
CA GLU A 17 -5.36 3.23 -0.01
C GLU A 17 -5.40 2.52 1.35
N TYR A 18 -4.81 1.32 1.41
CA TYR A 18 -4.77 0.51 2.64
C TYR A 18 -4.01 1.22 3.78
N THR A 19 -2.87 1.83 3.48
CA THR A 19 -2.09 2.58 4.47
C THR A 19 -2.89 3.77 5.00
N TYR A 20 -3.53 4.54 4.12
CA TYR A 20 -4.37 5.67 4.54
C TYR A 20 -5.60 5.21 5.34
N MET A 21 -6.18 4.06 5.01
CA MET A 21 -7.25 3.45 5.80
C MET A 21 -6.77 3.07 7.20
N THR A 22 -5.58 2.46 7.31
CA THR A 22 -4.98 2.12 8.59
C THR A 22 -4.74 3.37 9.44
N ASP A 23 -4.20 4.45 8.84
CA ASP A 23 -4.01 5.74 9.52
C ASP A 23 -5.35 6.35 9.97
N ALA A 24 -6.41 6.18 9.19
CA ALA A 24 -7.75 6.64 9.55
C ALA A 24 -8.34 5.85 10.73
N ILE A 25 -8.08 4.54 10.80
CA ILE A 25 -8.48 3.70 11.94
C ILE A 25 -7.74 4.16 13.20
N ILE A 26 -6.42 4.36 13.14
CA ILE A 26 -5.62 4.88 14.25
C ILE A 26 -6.16 6.24 14.72
N PHE A 27 -6.46 7.14 13.80
CA PHE A 27 -7.07 8.43 14.12
C PHE A 27 -8.40 8.26 14.83
N CYS A 28 -9.28 7.39 14.36
CA CYS A 28 -10.59 7.15 14.97
C CYS A 28 -10.45 6.59 16.39
N GLU A 29 -9.58 5.63 16.61
CA GLU A 29 -9.34 5.03 17.93
C GLU A 29 -8.80 6.04 18.93
N ARG A 30 -7.83 6.87 18.53
CA ARG A 30 -7.24 7.90 19.39
C ARG A 30 -8.24 9.01 19.77
N HIS A 31 -9.28 9.24 18.97
CA HIS A 31 -10.24 10.33 19.17
C HIS A 31 -11.65 9.84 19.58
N GLY A 32 -11.85 8.56 19.83
CA GLY A 32 -13.15 7.99 20.18
C GLY A 32 -14.21 8.20 19.08
N ILE A 33 -13.79 8.09 17.81
CA ILE A 33 -14.62 8.25 16.61
C ILE A 33 -15.00 6.86 16.10
N GLU A 34 -16.26 6.65 15.74
CA GLU A 34 -16.71 5.43 15.10
C GLU A 34 -16.18 5.40 13.66
N PHE A 35 -15.46 4.33 13.29
CA PHE A 35 -15.01 4.08 11.92
C PHE A 35 -16.05 3.25 11.17
N VAL A 36 -16.47 3.72 9.99
CA VAL A 36 -17.39 3.02 9.07
C VAL A 36 -16.72 2.99 7.69
N LEU A 37 -16.65 1.82 7.06
CA LEU A 37 -16.04 1.64 5.75
C LEU A 37 -17.10 1.74 4.63
N TYR A 38 -16.77 2.45 3.56
CA TYR A 38 -17.39 2.34 2.25
C TYR A 38 -16.36 1.84 1.25
N SER A 39 -16.55 0.62 0.77
CA SER A 39 -15.57 -0.09 -0.07
C SER A 39 -16.10 -0.50 -1.45
N ASP A 40 -17.37 -0.21 -1.77
CA ASP A 40 -18.00 -0.61 -3.04
C ASP A 40 -17.27 -0.05 -4.26
N ASP A 41 -16.60 1.09 -4.12
CA ASP A 41 -15.83 1.76 -5.16
C ASP A 41 -14.34 1.43 -5.14
N ALA A 42 -13.89 0.52 -4.29
CA ALA A 42 -12.48 0.17 -4.20
C ALA A 42 -11.93 -0.34 -5.55
N ASN A 43 -10.74 0.11 -5.93
CA ASN A 43 -10.13 -0.25 -7.22
C ASN A 43 -9.91 -1.76 -7.38
N PHE A 44 -9.72 -2.47 -6.27
CA PHE A 44 -9.54 -3.91 -6.23
C PHE A 44 -10.88 -4.69 -6.20
N ALA A 45 -12.01 -4.02 -5.94
CA ALA A 45 -13.30 -4.66 -5.79
C ALA A 45 -13.75 -5.43 -7.04
N CYS A 46 -14.39 -6.57 -6.79
CA CYS A 46 -15.01 -7.46 -7.78
C CYS A 46 -16.52 -7.59 -7.55
N GLY A 47 -17.16 -6.60 -6.88
CA GLY A 47 -18.61 -6.50 -6.68
C GLY A 47 -19.04 -6.26 -5.23
N ARG A 48 -18.27 -6.72 -4.22
CA ARG A 48 -18.61 -6.59 -2.80
C ARG A 48 -17.61 -5.73 -2.01
N GLY A 49 -16.70 -5.04 -2.69
CA GLY A 49 -15.72 -4.19 -2.04
C GLY A 49 -14.72 -4.96 -1.20
N TRP A 50 -14.64 -4.62 0.09
CA TRP A 50 -13.73 -5.26 1.04
C TRP A 50 -13.97 -6.76 1.17
N ASP A 51 -15.24 -7.17 1.21
CA ASP A 51 -15.66 -8.56 1.40
C ASP A 51 -15.29 -9.49 0.23
N ASP A 52 -14.87 -8.95 -0.91
CA ASP A 52 -14.36 -9.77 -2.01
C ASP A 52 -13.15 -10.60 -1.59
N PHE A 53 -12.30 -10.05 -0.69
CA PHE A 53 -11.04 -10.67 -0.32
C PHE A 53 -10.79 -10.79 1.19
N PHE A 54 -11.42 -9.95 2.01
CA PHE A 54 -11.11 -9.82 3.42
C PHE A 54 -12.33 -10.14 4.30
N LYS A 55 -12.07 -10.49 5.56
CA LYS A 55 -13.11 -10.58 6.58
C LYS A 55 -13.52 -9.18 7.01
N PRO A 56 -14.82 -8.94 7.29
CA PRO A 56 -15.27 -7.69 7.91
C PRO A 56 -14.51 -7.42 9.22
N PHE A 57 -14.05 -6.19 9.42
CA PHE A 57 -13.37 -5.77 10.64
C PHE A 57 -14.06 -4.57 11.33
N CYS A 58 -14.98 -3.94 10.65
CA CYS A 58 -15.77 -2.80 11.14
C CYS A 58 -17.17 -2.83 10.53
N ARG A 59 -17.99 -1.86 10.88
CA ARG A 59 -19.27 -1.64 10.20
C ARG A 59 -18.99 -1.11 8.78
N GLU A 60 -19.64 -1.71 7.79
CA GLU A 60 -19.63 -1.24 6.41
C GLU A 60 -20.96 -0.52 6.07
N THR A 61 -20.92 0.35 5.09
CA THR A 61 -22.06 1.01 4.50
C THR A 61 -22.01 0.85 2.98
N HIS A 62 -23.15 0.44 2.40
CA HIS A 62 -23.33 0.30 0.94
C HIS A 62 -24.30 1.37 0.41
N ASN A 63 -24.49 2.46 1.16
CA ASN A 63 -25.34 3.54 0.71
C ASN A 63 -24.71 4.27 -0.48
N ARG A 64 -25.37 4.16 -1.65
CA ARG A 64 -24.91 4.74 -2.93
C ARG A 64 -24.64 6.24 -2.91
N ILE A 65 -25.13 6.98 -1.92
CA ILE A 65 -24.78 8.39 -1.73
C ILE A 65 -23.26 8.56 -1.59
N ASN A 66 -22.57 7.57 -1.02
CA ASN A 66 -21.13 7.59 -0.83
C ASN A 66 -20.35 7.57 -2.15
N HIS A 67 -20.92 7.01 -3.22
CA HIS A 67 -20.36 7.07 -4.57
C HIS A 67 -20.15 8.51 -5.05
N LEU A 68 -20.99 9.46 -4.65
CA LEU A 68 -20.84 10.87 -5.00
C LEU A 68 -19.60 11.53 -4.40
N PHE A 69 -19.04 10.96 -3.33
CA PHE A 69 -17.83 11.48 -2.67
C PHE A 69 -16.56 10.89 -3.22
N ASN A 70 -16.67 9.78 -3.94
CA ASN A 70 -15.53 9.13 -4.54
C ASN A 70 -15.15 9.84 -5.84
N THR A 71 -13.90 10.32 -5.93
CA THR A 71 -13.42 11.09 -7.09
C THR A 71 -13.13 10.23 -8.30
N HIS A 72 -13.00 8.92 -8.14
CA HIS A 72 -12.66 7.98 -9.22
C HIS A 72 -13.79 7.75 -10.21
N HIS A 73 -15.01 7.67 -9.71
CA HIS A 73 -16.17 7.25 -10.49
C HIS A 73 -16.93 8.40 -11.17
N ILE A 74 -16.31 9.60 -11.28
CA ILE A 74 -16.83 10.69 -12.09
C ILE A 74 -15.84 10.98 -13.25
N PRO A 75 -15.63 10.02 -14.18
CA PRO A 75 -14.63 10.19 -15.24
C PRO A 75 -14.91 11.40 -16.14
N ALA A 76 -16.18 11.65 -16.49
CA ALA A 76 -16.58 12.77 -17.31
C ALA A 76 -16.34 14.10 -16.61
N LEU A 77 -16.66 14.21 -15.33
CA LEU A 77 -16.42 15.43 -14.54
C LEU A 77 -14.92 15.62 -14.28
N LYS A 78 -14.16 14.55 -14.09
CA LYS A 78 -12.70 14.55 -13.93
C LYS A 78 -12.01 14.99 -15.21
N GLN A 79 -12.41 14.47 -16.38
CA GLN A 79 -11.88 14.90 -17.68
C GLN A 79 -12.23 16.35 -18.01
N LEU A 80 -13.46 16.78 -17.71
CA LEU A 80 -13.91 18.17 -17.93
C LEU A 80 -13.18 19.15 -16.99
N LEU A 81 -12.84 18.71 -15.76
CA LEU A 81 -12.27 19.57 -14.73
C LEU A 81 -10.75 19.56 -14.72
N PHE A 82 -10.10 18.49 -15.13
CA PHE A 82 -8.67 18.29 -14.87
C PHE A 82 -7.81 17.94 -16.09
N GLY A 83 -8.37 17.62 -17.26
CA GLY A 83 -7.63 17.30 -18.48
C GLY A 83 -6.39 16.43 -18.25
N LYS A 84 -6.16 15.38 -18.99
CA LYS A 84 -4.98 14.52 -18.82
C LYS A 84 -3.66 15.33 -18.86
N GLY A 85 -2.89 15.27 -17.76
CA GLY A 85 -1.43 15.43 -17.80
C GLY A 85 -0.84 16.83 -18.01
N ARG A 86 -1.57 17.94 -17.86
CA ARG A 86 -0.99 19.29 -17.96
C ARG A 86 -0.72 19.91 -16.58
N ARG A 87 0.45 20.52 -16.42
CA ARG A 87 0.80 21.35 -15.24
C ARG A 87 -0.31 22.39 -15.02
N ILE A 88 -0.92 22.32 -13.85
CA ILE A 88 -2.06 23.18 -13.48
C ILE A 88 -1.51 24.55 -13.13
N GLY A 89 -1.87 25.60 -13.87
CA GLY A 89 -1.55 26.98 -13.51
C GLY A 89 -2.21 27.40 -12.18
N VAL A 90 -1.67 28.43 -11.51
CA VAL A 90 -2.09 28.90 -10.17
C VAL A 90 -3.60 29.17 -10.09
N THR A 91 -4.21 29.75 -11.11
CA THR A 91 -5.66 30.00 -11.20
C THR A 91 -6.49 28.72 -11.22
N LYS A 92 -6.00 27.66 -11.90
CA LYS A 92 -6.66 26.33 -11.91
C LYS A 92 -6.54 25.60 -10.57
N ALA A 93 -5.42 25.79 -9.86
CA ALA A 93 -5.24 25.24 -8.51
C ALA A 93 -6.20 25.87 -7.49
N LEU A 94 -6.45 27.18 -7.58
CA LEU A 94 -7.40 27.90 -6.72
C LEU A 94 -8.85 27.47 -6.99
N THR A 95 -9.23 27.35 -8.26
CA THR A 95 -10.58 26.87 -8.64
C THR A 95 -10.77 25.40 -8.24
N TRP A 96 -9.72 24.58 -8.32
CA TRP A 96 -9.76 23.20 -7.83
C TRP A 96 -9.99 23.14 -6.32
N LYS A 97 -9.22 23.91 -5.52
CA LYS A 97 -9.42 23.98 -4.05
C LYS A 97 -10.83 24.43 -3.67
N ALA A 98 -11.40 25.41 -4.38
CA ALA A 98 -12.76 25.87 -4.17
C ALA A 98 -13.79 24.76 -4.48
N LYS A 99 -13.65 24.06 -5.60
CA LYS A 99 -14.53 22.95 -5.99
C LYS A 99 -14.46 21.78 -5.02
N VAL A 100 -13.25 21.43 -4.54
CA VAL A 100 -13.08 20.42 -3.50
C VAL A 100 -13.82 20.84 -2.24
N LYS A 101 -13.68 22.07 -1.76
CA LYS A 101 -14.41 22.58 -0.58
C LYS A 101 -15.93 22.51 -0.74
N VAL A 102 -16.46 22.90 -1.91
CA VAL A 102 -17.90 22.84 -2.21
C VAL A 102 -18.38 21.37 -2.21
N LYS A 103 -17.64 20.47 -2.86
CA LYS A 103 -17.96 19.05 -2.88
C LYS A 103 -18.04 18.47 -1.46
N TYR A 104 -17.10 18.85 -0.60
CA TYR A 104 -17.09 18.36 0.78
C TYR A 104 -18.17 19.00 1.66
N ALA A 105 -18.52 20.26 1.43
CA ALA A 105 -19.66 20.89 2.11
C ALA A 105 -20.97 20.18 1.74
N LEU A 106 -21.18 19.93 0.45
CA LEU A 106 -22.31 19.14 -0.05
C LEU A 106 -22.30 17.72 0.54
N GLY A 107 -21.13 17.08 0.61
CA GLY A 107 -20.93 15.77 1.20
C GLY A 107 -21.37 15.69 2.66
N ARG A 108 -20.98 16.67 3.45
CA ARG A 108 -21.40 16.74 4.86
C ARG A 108 -22.91 16.97 5.00
N THR A 109 -23.50 17.79 4.16
CA THR A 109 -24.95 18.04 4.18
C THR A 109 -25.73 16.79 3.77
N LEU A 110 -25.32 16.14 2.68
CA LEU A 110 -25.92 14.89 2.23
C LEU A 110 -25.68 13.74 3.23
N GLY A 111 -24.49 13.71 3.86
CA GLY A 111 -24.18 12.78 4.93
C GLY A 111 -25.10 12.99 6.15
N LEU A 112 -25.38 14.23 6.54
CA LEU A 112 -26.32 14.53 7.60
C LEU A 112 -27.72 13.98 7.27
N LEU A 113 -28.20 14.15 6.05
CA LEU A 113 -29.48 13.62 5.60
C LEU A 113 -29.49 12.07 5.54
N ALA A 114 -28.42 11.46 5.04
CA ALA A 114 -28.34 10.01 4.90
C ALA A 114 -28.12 9.25 6.22
N TYR A 115 -27.44 9.84 7.19
CA TYR A 115 -27.05 9.20 8.44
C TYR A 115 -27.75 9.80 9.68
N GLY A 116 -28.59 10.84 9.51
CA GLY A 116 -29.28 11.53 10.61
C GLY A 116 -28.32 12.24 11.59
N ARG A 117 -27.02 12.35 11.25
CA ARG A 117 -25.99 12.98 12.09
C ARG A 117 -24.82 13.48 11.24
N PRO A 118 -24.05 14.47 11.72
CA PRO A 118 -22.84 14.91 11.04
C PRO A 118 -21.82 13.78 10.94
N ILE A 119 -21.25 13.57 9.76
CA ILE A 119 -20.18 12.61 9.50
C ILE A 119 -18.87 13.31 9.17
N LEU A 120 -17.77 12.64 9.47
CA LEU A 120 -16.43 12.95 8.97
C LEU A 120 -16.16 12.17 7.68
N LEU A 121 -15.29 12.67 6.84
CA LEU A 121 -14.87 12.07 5.57
C LEU A 121 -13.33 11.93 5.56
N ASN A 122 -12.77 11.24 4.58
CA ASN A 122 -11.31 10.97 4.47
C ASN A 122 -10.42 12.20 4.71
N GLN A 123 -10.82 13.39 4.21
CA GLN A 123 -10.02 14.61 4.40
C GLN A 123 -10.03 15.18 5.82
N ASP A 124 -10.91 14.72 6.67
CA ASP A 124 -10.96 15.14 8.08
C ASP A 124 -9.98 14.34 8.94
N VAL A 125 -9.42 13.26 8.37
CA VAL A 125 -8.39 12.45 9.02
C VAL A 125 -7.10 13.26 9.15
N ARG A 126 -6.49 13.15 10.32
CA ARG A 126 -5.15 13.68 10.58
C ARG A 126 -4.27 12.50 10.99
N PRO A 127 -3.38 12.02 10.11
CA PRO A 127 -2.48 10.94 10.44
C PRO A 127 -1.67 11.26 11.70
N TRP A 128 -1.55 10.29 12.58
CA TRP A 128 -0.70 10.37 13.74
C TRP A 128 0.57 9.55 13.46
N HIS A 129 1.72 10.16 13.61
CA HIS A 129 3.01 9.54 13.30
C HIS A 129 3.88 9.29 14.54
N GLY A 130 3.29 9.27 15.71
CA GLY A 130 3.95 9.16 17.01
C GLY A 130 3.72 10.39 17.88
N ASP A 131 3.89 10.22 19.18
CA ASP A 131 3.81 11.34 20.12
C ASP A 131 5.13 12.12 20.12
N THR A 132 5.03 13.44 20.20
CA THR A 132 6.20 14.32 20.28
C THR A 132 6.47 14.66 21.75
N ASP A 133 7.66 14.34 22.21
CA ASP A 133 8.15 14.75 23.53
C ASP A 133 8.23 16.28 23.59
N ARG A 134 7.48 16.89 24.50
CA ARG A 134 7.39 18.36 24.65
C ARG A 134 8.70 18.98 25.11
N THR A 135 9.56 18.21 25.77
CA THR A 135 10.85 18.71 26.32
C THR A 135 11.91 18.71 25.25
N THR A 136 11.99 17.65 24.45
CA THR A 136 13.04 17.45 23.45
C THR A 136 12.62 17.84 22.03
N GLY A 137 11.30 17.97 21.78
CA GLY A 137 10.72 18.18 20.45
C GLY A 137 10.83 16.95 19.53
N LYS A 138 11.30 15.80 20.04
CA LYS A 138 11.48 14.59 19.24
C LYS A 138 10.18 13.80 19.15
N THR A 139 9.82 13.38 17.94
CA THR A 139 8.66 12.50 17.69
C THR A 139 9.09 11.04 17.80
N ASN A 140 8.30 10.25 18.53
CA ASN A 140 8.52 8.81 18.65
C ASN A 140 7.85 8.06 17.47
N TYR A 141 8.53 8.00 16.33
CA TYR A 141 8.04 7.32 15.14
C TYR A 141 7.92 5.80 15.30
N GLU A 142 8.64 5.19 16.24
CA GLU A 142 8.51 3.76 16.53
C GLU A 142 7.15 3.42 17.13
N ASP A 143 6.57 4.32 17.95
CA ASP A 143 5.20 4.14 18.47
C ASP A 143 4.18 4.06 17.35
N TYR A 144 4.36 4.88 16.32
CA TYR A 144 3.52 4.78 15.12
C TYR A 144 3.66 3.42 14.45
N LEU A 145 4.89 2.92 14.24
CA LEU A 145 5.10 1.61 13.61
C LEU A 145 4.48 0.47 14.42
N ARG A 146 4.65 0.48 15.76
CA ARG A 146 4.01 -0.51 16.65
C ARG A 146 2.49 -0.45 16.56
N THR A 147 1.91 0.74 16.60
CA THR A 147 0.46 0.95 16.49
C THR A 147 -0.06 0.51 15.12
N PHE A 148 0.64 0.87 14.05
CA PHE A 148 0.33 0.45 12.69
C PHE A 148 0.30 -1.09 12.56
N ALA A 149 1.33 -1.78 13.07
CA ALA A 149 1.39 -3.23 13.06
C ALA A 149 0.29 -3.88 13.90
N GLN A 150 -0.06 -3.31 15.07
CA GLN A 150 -1.16 -3.80 15.91
C GLN A 150 -2.53 -3.66 15.22
N VAL A 151 -2.79 -2.55 14.55
CA VAL A 151 -4.02 -2.36 13.77
C VAL A 151 -4.07 -3.39 12.64
N ASN A 152 -2.96 -3.59 11.91
CA ASN A 152 -2.91 -4.55 10.81
C ASN A 152 -3.13 -6.00 11.27
N LYS A 153 -2.66 -6.39 12.44
CA LYS A 153 -2.96 -7.72 13.01
C LYS A 153 -4.47 -7.97 13.19
N ARG A 154 -5.27 -6.90 13.34
CA ARG A 154 -6.74 -7.01 13.50
C ARG A 154 -7.50 -6.94 12.19
N ILE A 155 -6.99 -6.22 11.19
CA ILE A 155 -7.72 -5.96 9.94
C ILE A 155 -7.22 -6.77 8.74
N TRP A 156 -5.96 -7.24 8.75
CA TRP A 156 -5.39 -8.04 7.66
C TRP A 156 -5.79 -9.52 7.81
N HIS A 157 -7.06 -9.81 7.59
CA HIS A 157 -7.58 -11.18 7.60
C HIS A 157 -8.31 -11.48 6.31
N LEU A 158 -7.77 -12.39 5.51
CA LEU A 158 -8.43 -12.88 4.30
C LEU A 158 -9.72 -13.61 4.66
N ASN A 159 -10.75 -13.47 3.83
CA ASN A 159 -11.94 -14.30 3.94
C ASN A 159 -11.59 -15.77 3.60
N GLU A 160 -12.48 -16.70 3.92
CA GLU A 160 -12.19 -18.13 3.80
C GLU A 160 -11.95 -18.59 2.36
N ALA A 161 -12.63 -17.98 1.38
CA ALA A 161 -12.46 -18.32 -0.03
C ALA A 161 -11.07 -17.88 -0.51
N THR A 162 -10.70 -16.63 -0.28
CA THR A 162 -9.38 -16.08 -0.63
C THR A 162 -8.26 -16.81 0.10
N ALA A 163 -8.44 -17.12 1.40
CA ALA A 163 -7.45 -17.85 2.17
C ALA A 163 -7.17 -19.25 1.58
N ARG A 164 -8.22 -19.99 1.18
CA ARG A 164 -8.05 -21.32 0.52
C ARG A 164 -7.30 -21.20 -0.81
N GLU A 165 -7.64 -20.21 -1.64
CA GLU A 165 -6.93 -19.98 -2.91
C GLU A 165 -5.46 -19.62 -2.67
N CYS A 166 -5.17 -18.77 -1.69
CA CYS A 166 -3.81 -18.42 -1.30
C CYS A 166 -3.01 -19.64 -0.84
N GLU A 167 -3.59 -20.50 0.01
CA GLU A 167 -2.92 -21.72 0.46
C GLU A 167 -2.63 -22.69 -0.70
N LYS A 168 -3.55 -22.82 -1.66
CA LYS A 168 -3.32 -23.61 -2.87
C LYS A 168 -2.08 -23.10 -3.64
N LEU A 169 -2.02 -21.81 -3.93
CA LEU A 169 -0.89 -21.20 -4.64
C LEU A 169 0.44 -21.37 -3.88
N LYS A 170 0.44 -21.25 -2.55
CA LYS A 170 1.64 -21.47 -1.73
C LYS A 170 2.10 -22.92 -1.74
N THR A 171 1.16 -23.87 -1.72
CA THR A 171 1.45 -25.30 -1.80
C THR A 171 2.08 -25.66 -3.15
N GLU A 172 1.55 -25.10 -4.24
CA GLU A 172 2.09 -25.30 -5.60
C GLU A 172 3.53 -24.80 -5.74
N LEU A 173 3.90 -23.72 -5.04
CA LEU A 173 5.29 -23.19 -5.01
C LEU A 173 6.28 -24.15 -4.33
N SER A 174 5.82 -25.05 -3.48
CA SER A 174 6.68 -25.92 -2.65
C SER A 174 7.75 -25.13 -1.86
N LEU A 175 7.39 -23.94 -1.37
CA LEU A 175 8.28 -23.07 -0.62
C LEU A 175 8.58 -23.72 0.75
N PRO A 176 9.86 -23.81 1.18
CA PRO A 176 10.20 -24.40 2.48
C PRO A 176 9.68 -23.56 3.64
N GLY A 177 9.61 -24.16 4.84
CA GLY A 177 9.09 -23.47 6.04
C GLY A 177 9.93 -22.27 6.51
N LYS A 178 11.22 -22.19 6.12
CA LYS A 178 12.12 -21.06 6.40
C LYS A 178 12.68 -20.53 5.10
N TYR A 179 12.46 -19.26 4.83
CA TYR A 179 12.90 -18.59 3.60
C TYR A 179 13.06 -17.09 3.82
N ILE A 180 13.82 -16.48 2.93
CA ILE A 180 13.93 -15.03 2.79
C ILE A 180 12.87 -14.58 1.77
N ALA A 181 12.36 -13.37 1.93
CA ALA A 181 11.55 -12.76 0.90
C ALA A 181 12.06 -11.38 0.52
N CYS A 182 11.86 -10.99 -0.74
CA CYS A 182 12.13 -9.63 -1.19
C CYS A 182 11.03 -9.15 -2.14
N GLN A 183 10.92 -7.82 -2.25
CA GLN A 183 10.05 -7.18 -3.24
C GLN A 183 10.90 -6.32 -4.15
N VAL A 184 10.94 -6.67 -5.45
CA VAL A 184 11.68 -5.95 -6.48
C VAL A 184 10.70 -5.44 -7.52
N ARG A 185 10.60 -4.13 -7.64
CA ARG A 185 9.64 -3.46 -8.51
C ARG A 185 10.22 -3.23 -9.90
N GLY A 186 9.37 -3.43 -10.93
CA GLY A 186 9.57 -3.00 -12.31
C GLY A 186 8.48 -2.03 -12.77
N GLY A 187 8.06 -2.15 -14.02
CA GLY A 187 6.88 -1.50 -14.57
C GLY A 187 6.93 0.03 -14.58
N ASP A 188 5.79 0.66 -14.30
CA ASP A 188 5.56 2.11 -14.39
C ASP A 188 6.33 2.95 -13.37
N LYS A 189 6.93 2.32 -12.36
CA LYS A 189 7.73 3.00 -11.34
C LYS A 189 8.99 3.68 -11.87
N ILE A 190 9.51 3.28 -13.02
CA ILE A 190 10.63 3.95 -13.71
C ILE A 190 10.35 5.46 -13.92
N THR A 191 9.08 5.83 -14.06
CA THR A 191 8.67 7.24 -14.26
C THR A 191 8.59 8.04 -12.96
N GLU A 192 8.57 7.38 -11.79
CA GLU A 192 8.42 8.02 -10.49
C GLU A 192 9.71 8.02 -9.66
N THR A 193 10.48 6.91 -9.73
CA THR A 193 11.70 6.72 -8.94
C THR A 193 12.70 5.87 -9.71
N GLU A 194 13.99 6.05 -9.44
CA GLU A 194 15.03 5.15 -9.92
C GLU A 194 14.82 3.75 -9.34
N LEU A 195 14.92 2.71 -10.18
CA LEU A 195 14.77 1.33 -9.74
C LEU A 195 16.06 0.86 -9.07
N LEU A 196 15.91 0.19 -7.93
CA LEU A 196 17.04 -0.43 -7.25
C LEU A 196 17.58 -1.61 -8.06
N PRO A 197 18.90 -1.71 -8.25
CA PRO A 197 19.47 -2.80 -9.02
C PRO A 197 19.28 -4.15 -8.29
N PRO A 198 18.95 -5.24 -8.99
CA PRO A 198 18.80 -6.58 -8.39
C PRO A 198 20.02 -7.05 -7.61
N SER A 199 21.23 -6.62 -8.00
CA SER A 199 22.49 -6.92 -7.29
C SER A 199 22.50 -6.39 -5.84
N LEU A 200 21.87 -5.26 -5.57
CA LEU A 200 21.74 -4.72 -4.21
C LEU A 200 20.91 -5.65 -3.31
N TYR A 201 19.78 -6.16 -3.81
CA TYR A 201 18.98 -7.14 -3.08
C TYR A 201 19.75 -8.41 -2.78
N ILE A 202 20.48 -8.95 -3.77
CA ILE A 202 21.31 -10.15 -3.60
C ILE A 202 22.40 -9.91 -2.54
N ARG A 203 23.07 -8.75 -2.56
CA ARG A 203 24.05 -8.38 -1.53
C ARG A 203 23.44 -8.38 -0.15
N LEU A 204 22.32 -7.68 0.06
CA LEU A 204 21.65 -7.60 1.35
C LEU A 204 21.13 -8.96 1.84
N ILE A 205 20.60 -9.79 0.92
CA ILE A 205 20.18 -11.16 1.23
C ILE A 205 21.36 -12.01 1.70
N ARG A 206 22.52 -11.92 1.05
CA ARG A 206 23.72 -12.64 1.46
C ARG A 206 24.25 -12.18 2.81
N GLU A 207 24.28 -10.87 3.05
CA GLU A 207 24.76 -10.27 4.30
C GLU A 207 23.86 -10.57 5.50
N LYS A 208 22.53 -10.47 5.32
CA LYS A 208 21.56 -10.54 6.42
C LYS A 208 20.84 -11.89 6.51
N GLY A 209 20.89 -12.72 5.47
CA GLY A 209 20.09 -13.94 5.34
C GLY A 209 20.61 -15.15 6.12
N ARG A 210 21.68 -15.01 6.92
CA ARG A 210 22.22 -16.07 7.80
C ARG A 210 22.44 -17.41 7.07
N GLY A 211 22.86 -17.36 5.81
CA GLY A 211 23.15 -18.53 4.98
C GLY A 211 21.93 -19.23 4.35
N MET A 212 20.72 -18.72 4.56
CA MET A 212 19.53 -19.23 3.87
C MET A 212 19.65 -19.04 2.36
N LYS A 213 19.19 -20.03 1.59
CA LYS A 213 19.29 -20.07 0.14
C LYS A 213 17.94 -19.98 -0.58
N ASP A 214 16.85 -20.17 0.13
CA ASP A 214 15.50 -20.13 -0.42
C ASP A 214 14.98 -18.69 -0.37
N VAL A 215 14.66 -18.12 -1.53
CA VAL A 215 14.25 -16.72 -1.65
C VAL A 215 12.97 -16.60 -2.46
N PHE A 216 11.92 -16.08 -1.84
CA PHE A 216 10.69 -15.70 -2.55
C PHE A 216 10.78 -14.25 -3.02
N VAL A 217 10.40 -14.02 -4.27
CA VAL A 217 10.40 -12.68 -4.90
C VAL A 217 8.99 -12.26 -5.28
N LEU A 218 8.51 -11.18 -4.71
CA LEU A 218 7.38 -10.43 -5.27
C LEU A 218 7.92 -9.43 -6.30
N THR A 219 7.60 -9.65 -7.54
CA THR A 219 7.85 -8.72 -8.65
C THR A 219 6.65 -8.65 -9.57
N ASP A 220 6.52 -7.58 -10.30
CA ASP A 220 5.52 -7.36 -11.34
C ASP A 220 6.09 -7.52 -12.76
N ASP A 221 7.39 -7.85 -12.87
CA ASP A 221 8.09 -8.08 -14.14
C ASP A 221 8.91 -9.37 -14.06
N TYR A 222 8.56 -10.36 -14.87
CA TYR A 222 9.23 -11.66 -14.89
C TYR A 222 10.70 -11.57 -15.33
N ALA A 223 11.06 -10.55 -16.13
CA ALA A 223 12.44 -10.34 -16.52
C ALA A 223 13.37 -10.04 -15.32
N ILE A 224 12.84 -9.37 -14.27
CA ILE A 224 13.58 -9.15 -13.02
C ILE A 224 13.83 -10.47 -12.29
N PHE A 225 12.81 -11.35 -12.22
CA PHE A 225 12.98 -12.67 -11.63
C PHE A 225 14.06 -13.49 -12.35
N GLU A 226 14.04 -13.51 -13.68
CA GLU A 226 15.07 -14.15 -14.49
C GLU A 226 16.47 -13.55 -14.27
N GLN A 227 16.56 -12.22 -14.10
CA GLN A 227 17.81 -11.54 -13.79
C GLN A 227 18.38 -11.96 -12.43
N LEU A 228 17.53 -12.02 -11.39
CA LEU A 228 17.94 -12.48 -10.06
C LEU A 228 18.47 -13.92 -10.08
N ARG A 229 17.79 -14.82 -10.80
CA ARG A 229 18.25 -16.21 -10.98
C ARG A 229 19.61 -16.30 -11.66
N ARG A 230 19.86 -15.47 -12.67
CA ARG A 230 21.16 -15.43 -13.37
C ARG A 230 22.29 -14.87 -12.51
N LEU A 231 22.00 -13.83 -11.71
CA LEU A 231 23.00 -13.17 -10.87
C LEU A 231 23.35 -13.97 -9.61
N ALA A 232 22.46 -14.81 -9.11
CA ALA A 232 22.70 -15.66 -7.95
C ALA A 232 22.15 -17.08 -8.16
N PRO A 233 22.84 -17.90 -9.02
CA PRO A 233 22.42 -19.26 -9.34
C PRO A 233 22.63 -20.24 -8.16
N ASP A 234 23.35 -19.84 -7.13
CA ASP A 234 23.55 -20.56 -5.87
C ASP A 234 22.36 -20.46 -4.91
N MET A 235 21.33 -19.67 -5.24
CA MET A 235 20.08 -19.53 -4.48
C MET A 235 18.92 -20.23 -5.20
N ARG A 236 17.92 -20.68 -4.43
CA ARG A 236 16.66 -21.21 -4.96
C ARG A 236 15.62 -20.10 -4.94
N TRP A 237 15.18 -19.71 -6.12
CA TRP A 237 14.29 -18.57 -6.32
C TRP A 237 12.84 -19.03 -6.58
N TYR A 238 11.89 -18.42 -5.89
CA TYR A 238 10.46 -18.69 -5.99
C TYR A 238 9.71 -17.39 -6.28
N THR A 239 8.67 -17.48 -7.11
CA THR A 239 7.79 -16.33 -7.40
C THR A 239 6.40 -16.82 -7.83
N LEU A 240 5.39 -15.99 -7.61
CA LEU A 240 4.07 -16.14 -8.23
C LEU A 240 3.90 -15.25 -9.47
N CYS A 241 4.93 -14.49 -9.87
CA CYS A 241 4.97 -13.75 -11.12
C CYS A 241 5.02 -14.72 -12.30
N THR A 242 4.27 -14.44 -13.36
CA THR A 242 4.23 -15.30 -14.55
C THR A 242 5.03 -14.71 -15.70
N PRO A 243 5.50 -15.54 -16.68
CA PRO A 243 6.31 -15.06 -17.81
C PRO A 243 5.64 -13.99 -18.67
N GLU A 244 4.31 -13.88 -18.61
CA GLU A 244 3.53 -12.89 -19.37
C GLU A 244 3.54 -11.50 -18.69
N GLU A 245 3.96 -11.41 -17.42
CA GLU A 245 3.98 -10.17 -16.67
C GLU A 245 5.22 -9.34 -17.00
N LYS A 246 4.98 -8.12 -17.52
CA LYS A 246 6.00 -7.16 -17.98
C LYS A 246 5.84 -5.80 -17.30
N GLY A 247 5.52 -5.82 -16.01
CA GLY A 247 5.27 -4.63 -15.22
C GLY A 247 3.77 -4.37 -14.96
N TYR A 248 3.48 -3.81 -13.79
CA TYR A 248 2.12 -3.45 -13.37
C TYR A 248 1.79 -2.02 -13.78
N VAL A 249 0.61 -1.84 -14.36
CA VAL A 249 0.03 -0.54 -14.71
C VAL A 249 -1.34 -0.42 -14.07
N ASN A 250 -1.49 0.52 -13.11
CA ASN A 250 -2.72 0.69 -12.31
C ASN A 250 -3.96 0.93 -13.16
N ASP A 251 -3.87 1.80 -14.18
CA ASP A 251 -4.99 2.10 -15.09
C ASP A 251 -5.47 0.88 -15.88
N ALA A 252 -4.57 -0.03 -16.23
CA ALA A 252 -4.92 -1.28 -16.92
C ALA A 252 -5.60 -2.26 -15.96
N PHE A 253 -5.11 -2.35 -14.72
CA PHE A 253 -5.71 -3.18 -13.68
C PHE A 253 -7.15 -2.76 -13.37
N ILE A 254 -7.41 -1.48 -13.14
CA ILE A 254 -8.74 -0.95 -12.82
C ILE A 254 -9.76 -1.30 -13.91
N LYS A 255 -9.33 -1.28 -15.18
CA LYS A 255 -10.19 -1.50 -16.35
C LYS A 255 -10.33 -2.98 -16.75
N THR A 256 -9.67 -3.90 -16.08
CA THR A 256 -9.72 -5.32 -16.42
C THR A 256 -11.04 -5.97 -15.97
N SER A 257 -11.37 -7.15 -16.49
CA SER A 257 -12.57 -7.88 -16.07
C SER A 257 -12.50 -8.29 -14.58
N GLU A 258 -13.65 -8.41 -13.93
CA GLU A 258 -13.73 -8.81 -12.51
C GLU A 258 -13.02 -10.14 -12.24
N GLU A 259 -13.21 -11.15 -13.10
CA GLU A 259 -12.53 -12.44 -12.98
C GLU A 259 -11.00 -12.33 -13.05
N ARG A 260 -10.48 -11.52 -13.99
CA ARG A 260 -9.05 -11.29 -14.11
C ARG A 260 -8.52 -10.50 -12.93
N LYS A 261 -9.28 -9.49 -12.49
CA LYS A 261 -8.97 -8.70 -11.29
C LYS A 261 -8.90 -9.60 -10.06
N HIS A 262 -9.90 -10.47 -9.86
CA HIS A 262 -9.93 -11.43 -8.77
C HIS A 262 -8.68 -12.32 -8.77
N ARG A 263 -8.35 -12.94 -9.91
CA ARG A 263 -7.14 -13.79 -10.02
C ARG A 263 -5.85 -13.01 -9.71
N GLN A 264 -5.71 -11.79 -10.23
CA GLN A 264 -4.53 -10.96 -9.98
C GLN A 264 -4.43 -10.55 -8.51
N MET A 265 -5.54 -10.15 -7.89
CA MET A 265 -5.58 -9.81 -6.47
C MET A 265 -5.30 -11.01 -5.57
N THR A 266 -5.88 -12.17 -5.83
CA THR A 266 -5.61 -13.39 -5.06
C THR A 266 -4.13 -13.75 -5.09
N ARG A 267 -3.51 -13.73 -6.27
CA ARG A 267 -2.08 -14.00 -6.44
C ARG A 267 -1.21 -12.95 -5.72
N PHE A 268 -1.60 -11.68 -5.80
CA PHE A 268 -0.93 -10.60 -5.10
C PHE A 268 -1.05 -10.74 -3.57
N LEU A 269 -2.24 -11.03 -3.04
CA LEU A 269 -2.47 -11.27 -1.62
C LEU A 269 -1.73 -12.52 -1.12
N SER A 270 -1.64 -13.56 -1.93
CA SER A 270 -0.82 -14.75 -1.65
C SER A 270 0.65 -14.38 -1.50
N SER A 271 1.17 -13.57 -2.44
CA SER A 271 2.54 -13.08 -2.37
C SER A 271 2.78 -12.25 -1.11
N MET A 272 1.84 -11.38 -0.75
CA MET A 272 1.95 -10.57 0.46
C MET A 272 1.95 -11.42 1.74
N ASP A 273 1.13 -12.46 1.81
CA ASP A 273 1.14 -13.39 2.94
C ASP A 273 2.49 -14.12 3.06
N ILE A 274 3.08 -14.52 1.92
CA ILE A 274 4.44 -15.09 1.88
C ILE A 274 5.47 -14.07 2.38
N LEU A 275 5.43 -12.80 1.91
CA LEU A 275 6.36 -11.77 2.38
C LEU A 275 6.26 -11.56 3.90
N MET A 276 5.05 -11.50 4.42
CA MET A 276 4.79 -11.29 5.87
C MET A 276 5.30 -12.45 6.74
N LYS A 277 5.28 -13.67 6.23
CA LYS A 277 5.69 -14.90 6.95
C LYS A 277 7.17 -15.24 6.81
N SER A 278 7.93 -14.54 5.98
CA SER A 278 9.37 -14.81 5.77
C SER A 278 10.19 -14.59 7.04
N GLU A 279 11.30 -15.31 7.19
CA GLU A 279 12.28 -15.11 8.28
C GLU A 279 12.96 -13.73 8.16
N LEU A 280 13.31 -13.33 6.94
CA LEU A 280 13.88 -12.03 6.60
C LEU A 280 13.12 -11.44 5.41
N PHE A 281 12.80 -10.16 5.48
CA PHE A 281 12.27 -9.40 4.35
C PHE A 281 13.25 -8.31 3.94
N VAL A 282 13.51 -8.18 2.64
CA VAL A 282 14.31 -7.11 2.03
C VAL A 282 13.45 -6.34 1.03
N GLY A 283 13.32 -5.02 1.21
CA GLY A 283 12.47 -4.23 0.33
C GLY A 283 12.80 -2.74 0.31
N SER A 284 12.16 -2.00 -0.59
CA SER A 284 12.34 -0.56 -0.77
C SER A 284 11.29 0.25 0.00
N VAL A 285 11.66 1.42 0.54
CA VAL A 285 10.73 2.37 1.15
C VAL A 285 9.88 3.11 0.12
N THR A 286 10.20 3.00 -1.17
CA THR A 286 9.52 3.74 -2.25
C THR A 286 8.34 3.00 -2.85
N THR A 287 8.10 1.73 -2.50
CA THR A 287 7.00 0.94 -3.05
C THR A 287 5.97 0.57 -1.98
N GLY A 288 4.69 0.62 -2.32
CA GLY A 288 3.59 0.37 -1.38
C GLY A 288 3.63 -1.01 -0.71
N PRO A 289 3.73 -2.13 -1.48
CA PRO A 289 3.80 -3.47 -0.90
C PRO A 289 4.99 -3.65 0.05
N SER A 290 6.16 -3.19 -0.37
CA SER A 290 7.38 -3.28 0.44
C SER A 290 7.27 -2.46 1.72
N LEU A 291 6.86 -1.20 1.62
CA LEU A 291 6.69 -0.32 2.77
C LEU A 291 5.69 -0.91 3.79
N PHE A 292 4.61 -1.53 3.31
CA PHE A 292 3.66 -2.22 4.18
C PHE A 292 4.35 -3.35 4.98
N VAL A 293 5.11 -4.22 4.31
CA VAL A 293 5.83 -5.30 4.99
C VAL A 293 6.88 -4.75 5.95
N LEU A 294 7.67 -3.77 5.52
CA LEU A 294 8.68 -3.11 6.36
C LEU A 294 8.07 -2.53 7.65
N LYS A 295 6.94 -1.80 7.54
CA LYS A 295 6.23 -1.25 8.71
C LYS A 295 5.74 -2.32 9.69
N ASN A 296 5.27 -3.45 9.17
CA ASN A 296 4.71 -4.53 9.99
C ASN A 296 5.76 -5.43 10.62
N LYS A 297 6.93 -5.57 9.98
CA LYS A 297 8.02 -6.43 10.44
C LYS A 297 9.15 -5.68 11.14
N TRP A 298 9.04 -4.37 11.29
CA TRP A 298 10.06 -3.58 12.02
C TRP A 298 10.25 -4.10 13.45
N PRO A 299 11.52 -4.26 13.96
CA PRO A 299 12.80 -3.98 13.27
C PRO A 299 13.40 -5.16 12.48
N ASP A 300 12.68 -6.28 12.32
CA ASP A 300 13.17 -7.55 11.75
C ASP A 300 13.15 -7.59 10.20
N ALA A 301 13.05 -6.42 9.55
CA ALA A 301 13.08 -6.29 8.10
C ALA A 301 14.15 -5.29 7.65
N VAL A 302 14.62 -5.40 6.42
CA VAL A 302 15.70 -4.59 5.85
C VAL A 302 15.16 -3.69 4.75
N ALA A 303 15.27 -2.38 4.92
CA ALA A 303 15.09 -1.42 3.84
C ALA A 303 16.35 -1.37 2.98
N ALA A 304 16.20 -1.55 1.67
CA ALA A 304 17.33 -1.60 0.75
C ALA A 304 17.87 -0.21 0.38
N ASP A 305 17.10 0.83 0.66
CA ASP A 305 17.31 2.22 0.26
C ASP A 305 17.12 3.21 1.42
N CYS A 306 17.31 2.74 2.65
CA CYS A 306 17.19 3.56 3.85
C CYS A 306 17.94 2.91 5.01
N ASP A 307 18.62 3.72 5.81
CA ASP A 307 19.22 3.26 7.06
C ASP A 307 18.17 2.78 8.06
N ALA A 308 18.53 1.74 8.82
CA ALA A 308 17.64 1.16 9.82
C ALA A 308 17.24 2.18 10.90
N ALA A 309 18.15 3.06 11.31
CA ALA A 309 17.89 4.08 12.31
C ALA A 309 16.91 5.16 11.80
N ASP A 310 16.95 5.49 10.52
CA ASP A 310 16.12 6.52 9.92
C ASP A 310 14.74 5.98 9.47
N PHE A 311 14.63 4.66 9.30
CA PHE A 311 13.42 4.04 8.75
C PHE A 311 12.13 4.44 9.48
N PRO A 312 12.05 4.49 10.83
CA PRO A 312 10.81 4.87 11.51
C PRO A 312 10.27 6.24 11.09
N HIS A 313 11.14 7.23 10.91
CA HIS A 313 10.78 8.54 10.39
C HIS A 313 10.44 8.47 8.89
N VAL A 314 11.32 7.90 8.07
CA VAL A 314 11.16 7.79 6.61
C VAL A 314 9.85 7.09 6.25
N ALA A 315 9.43 6.08 7.01
CA ALA A 315 8.19 5.34 6.80
C ALA A 315 6.92 6.19 6.95
N THR A 316 6.99 7.37 7.58
CA THR A 316 5.87 8.30 7.75
C THR A 316 5.78 9.37 6.67
N LEU A 317 6.82 9.53 5.85
CA LEU A 317 6.92 10.58 4.85
C LEU A 317 6.08 10.29 3.59
N PRO A 318 5.66 11.33 2.85
CA PRO A 318 5.09 11.18 1.51
C PRO A 318 6.08 10.52 0.54
N ILE A 319 5.54 9.85 -0.51
CA ILE A 319 6.35 9.10 -1.48
C ILE A 319 7.46 9.92 -2.13
N ASN A 320 7.18 11.17 -2.50
CA ASN A 320 8.15 12.07 -3.13
C ASN A 320 9.33 12.44 -2.21
N GLU A 321 9.10 12.53 -0.91
CA GLU A 321 10.16 12.77 0.08
C GLU A 321 10.97 11.50 0.31
N ARG A 322 10.31 10.34 0.46
CA ARG A 322 10.98 9.04 0.56
C ARG A 322 11.86 8.76 -0.65
N ALA A 323 11.38 9.06 -1.86
CA ALA A 323 12.14 8.88 -3.09
C ALA A 323 13.43 9.72 -3.13
N LYS A 324 13.37 10.97 -2.66
CA LYS A 324 14.57 11.83 -2.56
C LYS A 324 15.59 11.30 -1.56
N LEU A 325 15.12 10.84 -0.39
CA LEU A 325 16.01 10.26 0.62
C LEU A 325 16.65 8.97 0.13
N ALA A 326 15.88 8.09 -0.52
CA ALA A 326 16.36 6.86 -1.10
C ALA A 326 17.45 7.11 -2.17
N GLN A 327 17.27 8.10 -3.04
CA GLN A 327 18.29 8.51 -4.03
C GLN A 327 19.58 9.01 -3.36
N GLY A 328 19.45 9.84 -2.31
CA GLY A 328 20.60 10.32 -1.54
C GLY A 328 21.38 9.16 -0.91
N PHE A 329 20.68 8.20 -0.30
CA PHE A 329 21.27 7.01 0.29
C PHE A 329 22.02 6.15 -0.76
N LEU A 330 21.38 5.89 -1.92
CA LEU A 330 22.01 5.11 -2.99
C LEU A 330 23.24 5.79 -3.56
N SER A 331 23.23 7.11 -3.71
CA SER A 331 24.40 7.87 -4.18
C SER A 331 25.56 7.79 -3.21
N ALA A 332 25.31 7.75 -1.90
CA ALA A 332 26.35 7.61 -0.88
C ALA A 332 27.01 6.22 -0.93
N ILE A 333 26.22 5.14 -0.97
CA ILE A 333 26.76 3.77 -1.01
C ILE A 333 27.39 3.37 -2.37
N SER A 334 27.15 4.13 -3.44
CA SER A 334 27.80 3.90 -4.75
C SER A 334 29.18 4.54 -4.84
N GLN A 335 29.56 5.38 -3.88
CA GLN A 335 30.88 6.03 -3.78
C GLN A 335 31.85 5.30 -2.85
N GLU A 336 31.36 4.32 -2.09
CA GLU A 336 32.14 3.38 -1.28
C GLU A 336 32.46 2.10 -2.06
#